data_64da7aac40200dee507fe2c03c14aaad
#
_entry.id   64da7aac40200dee507fe2c03c14aaad
#
_cell.length_a   1.000
_cell.length_b   1.000
_cell.length_c   1.000
_cell.angle_alpha   90.00
_cell.angle_beta   90.00
_cell.angle_gamma   90.00
#
_symmetry.space_group_name_H-M   'P 1'
#
loop_
_entity.id
_entity.type
_entity.pdbx_description
1 polymer ?
#
loop_
_entity_poly.entity_id
_entity_poly.type
_entity_poly.pdbx_seq_one_letter_code
_entity_poly.pdbx_strand_id
1 'polypeptide(L)'
;VISIVLIALLLYAYRQRVHSLKQRDELHALAMEKEKQNLKISTLTALLEGQEQERGRLARDLHDGLGGLLSGTKLQLSYLDPNKTQTIQEGISKSIGQIDGAVEELRRVAHNLMPDLLMKYGLEVAIQEFASRMSNATLNIHTEFIKYSNSISQDKQLLLYRIIQELVNNVIKHADASEIIIQISEEENVLNLTVEDDGKGFDHAALDMRKIAGFHNIESRVQFLKGTMNIISELNVGTSIELQIPIH
;
A
#
# COMPACT_ATOMS: atom_id res chain seq x y z
N VAL A 1 68.35 -9.22 -31.03
CA VAL A 1 67.95 -10.05 -29.87
C VAL A 1 67.24 -9.22 -28.80
N ILE A 2 67.80 -8.07 -28.35
CA ILE A 2 67.20 -7.20 -27.30
C ILE A 2 65.82 -6.68 -27.68
N SER A 3 65.61 -6.26 -28.94
CA SER A 3 64.33 -5.75 -29.42
C SER A 3 63.21 -6.81 -29.41
N ILE A 4 63.55 -8.06 -29.71
CA ILE A 4 62.61 -9.18 -29.71
C ILE A 4 62.16 -9.51 -28.27
N VAL A 5 63.10 -9.49 -27.31
CA VAL A 5 62.85 -9.73 -25.89
C VAL A 5 61.91 -8.61 -25.33
N LEU A 6 62.15 -7.35 -25.71
CA LEU A 6 61.35 -6.21 -25.29
C LEU A 6 59.91 -6.31 -25.81
N ILE A 7 59.73 -6.68 -27.08
CA ILE A 7 58.43 -6.88 -27.70
C ILE A 7 57.68 -8.04 -27.00
N ALA A 8 58.37 -9.14 -26.70
CA ALA A 8 57.78 -10.27 -25.99
C ALA A 8 57.30 -9.90 -24.58
N LEU A 9 58.10 -9.09 -23.85
CA LEU A 9 57.73 -8.57 -22.52
C LEU A 9 56.52 -7.63 -22.58
N LEU A 10 56.46 -6.75 -23.57
CA LEU A 10 55.31 -5.84 -23.76
C LEU A 10 54.05 -6.62 -24.12
N LEU A 11 54.13 -7.63 -24.98
CA LEU A 11 53.02 -8.49 -25.32
C LEU A 11 52.54 -9.31 -24.11
N TYR A 12 53.47 -9.79 -23.29
CA TYR A 12 53.12 -10.50 -22.06
C TYR A 12 52.42 -9.58 -21.06
N ALA A 13 52.96 -8.38 -20.81
CA ALA A 13 52.36 -7.40 -19.94
C ALA A 13 50.98 -6.95 -20.45
N TYR A 14 50.82 -6.74 -21.76
CA TYR A 14 49.54 -6.43 -22.38
C TYR A 14 48.52 -7.55 -22.17
N ARG A 15 48.90 -8.80 -22.42
CA ARG A 15 48.00 -9.96 -22.19
C ARG A 15 47.60 -10.09 -20.73
N GLN A 16 48.54 -9.89 -19.80
CA GLN A 16 48.23 -9.90 -18.37
C GLN A 16 47.23 -8.79 -17.99
N ARG A 17 47.43 -7.59 -18.53
CA ARG A 17 46.54 -6.45 -18.26
C ARG A 17 45.12 -6.70 -18.82
N VAL A 18 45.01 -7.22 -20.03
CA VAL A 18 43.71 -7.58 -20.63
C VAL A 18 43.02 -8.66 -19.82
N HIS A 19 43.76 -9.68 -19.35
CA HIS A 19 43.21 -10.74 -18.53
C HIS A 19 42.71 -10.22 -17.18
N SER A 20 43.47 -9.36 -16.51
CA SER A 20 43.07 -8.77 -15.23
C SER A 20 41.87 -7.82 -15.37
N LEU A 21 41.72 -7.10 -16.48
CA LEU A 21 40.56 -6.27 -16.77
C LEU A 21 39.31 -7.13 -16.96
N LYS A 22 39.41 -8.22 -17.75
CA LYS A 22 38.27 -9.14 -17.91
C LYS A 22 37.81 -9.78 -16.59
N GLN A 23 38.74 -10.20 -15.74
CA GLN A 23 38.43 -10.74 -14.42
C GLN A 23 37.71 -9.69 -13.52
N ARG A 24 38.13 -8.43 -13.57
CA ARG A 24 37.49 -7.34 -12.85
C ARG A 24 36.07 -7.12 -13.35
N ASP A 25 35.86 -7.11 -14.67
CA ASP A 25 34.55 -6.92 -15.26
C ASP A 25 33.58 -8.07 -14.89
N GLU A 26 34.07 -9.31 -14.91
CA GLU A 26 33.31 -10.49 -14.45
C GLU A 26 32.96 -10.41 -12.97
N LEU A 27 33.92 -10.01 -12.11
CA LEU A 27 33.65 -9.82 -10.68
C LEU A 27 32.63 -8.70 -10.42
N HIS A 28 32.73 -7.59 -11.15
CA HIS A 28 31.75 -6.51 -11.08
C HIS A 28 30.37 -6.96 -11.52
N ALA A 29 30.26 -7.71 -12.62
CA ALA A 29 28.99 -8.25 -13.10
C ALA A 29 28.35 -9.19 -12.06
N LEU A 30 29.13 -10.11 -11.48
CA LEU A 30 28.67 -11.00 -10.41
C LEU A 30 28.25 -10.25 -9.14
N ALA A 31 29.01 -9.21 -8.75
CA ALA A 31 28.66 -8.37 -7.60
C ALA A 31 27.33 -7.63 -7.81
N MET A 32 27.13 -7.04 -8.99
CA MET A 32 25.88 -6.38 -9.37
C MET A 32 24.70 -7.35 -9.40
N GLU A 33 24.89 -8.56 -9.93
CA GLU A 33 23.84 -9.58 -9.94
C GLU A 33 23.46 -10.04 -8.52
N LYS A 34 24.46 -10.24 -7.66
CA LYS A 34 24.25 -10.57 -6.25
C LYS A 34 23.52 -9.46 -5.50
N GLU A 35 23.89 -8.21 -5.74
CA GLU A 35 23.20 -7.06 -5.15
C GLU A 35 21.74 -6.98 -5.60
N LYS A 36 21.48 -7.20 -6.90
CA LYS A 36 20.11 -7.27 -7.45
C LYS A 36 19.30 -8.41 -6.83
N GLN A 37 19.91 -9.58 -6.62
CA GLN A 37 19.24 -10.71 -5.94
C GLN A 37 18.95 -10.38 -4.48
N ASN A 38 19.88 -9.80 -3.75
CA ASN A 38 19.69 -9.39 -2.37
C ASN A 38 18.58 -8.34 -2.23
N LEU A 39 18.53 -7.36 -3.14
CA LEU A 39 17.46 -6.36 -3.18
C LEU A 39 16.10 -7.03 -3.42
N LYS A 40 16.03 -7.98 -4.35
CA LYS A 40 14.80 -8.73 -4.62
C LYS A 40 14.34 -9.54 -3.41
N ILE A 41 15.26 -10.20 -2.72
CA ILE A 41 14.96 -10.96 -1.49
C ILE A 41 14.47 -10.00 -0.40
N SER A 42 15.18 -8.90 -0.16
CA SER A 42 14.79 -7.90 0.82
C SER A 42 13.40 -7.33 0.56
N THR A 43 13.10 -7.01 -0.71
CA THR A 43 11.77 -6.52 -1.11
C THR A 43 10.68 -7.55 -0.88
N LEU A 44 10.92 -8.82 -1.25
CA LEU A 44 9.97 -9.92 -0.99
C LEU A 44 9.76 -10.15 0.50
N THR A 45 10.82 -10.09 1.30
CA THR A 45 10.74 -10.23 2.76
C THR A 45 9.91 -9.10 3.36
N ALA A 46 10.17 -7.85 2.96
CA ALA A 46 9.39 -6.70 3.42
C ALA A 46 7.90 -6.77 3.03
N LEU A 47 7.61 -7.29 1.82
CA LEU A 47 6.23 -7.53 1.39
C LEU A 47 5.54 -8.61 2.23
N LEU A 48 6.23 -9.72 2.52
CA LEU A 48 5.70 -10.81 3.34
C LEU A 48 5.50 -10.37 4.80
N GLU A 49 6.45 -9.64 5.37
CA GLU A 49 6.34 -9.08 6.72
C GLU A 49 5.18 -8.07 6.80
N GLY A 50 5.03 -7.19 5.81
CA GLY A 50 3.89 -6.27 5.74
C GLY A 50 2.55 -7.00 5.62
N GLN A 51 2.50 -8.10 4.86
CA GLN A 51 1.31 -8.94 4.75
C GLN A 51 0.97 -9.63 6.08
N GLU A 52 1.98 -10.16 6.79
CA GLU A 52 1.77 -10.83 8.07
C GLU A 52 1.38 -9.83 9.18
N GLN A 53 1.98 -8.65 9.20
CA GLN A 53 1.56 -7.57 10.10
C GLN A 53 0.11 -7.16 9.86
N GLU A 54 -0.29 -7.04 8.59
CA GLU A 54 -1.67 -6.72 8.23
C GLU A 54 -2.64 -7.83 8.62
N ARG A 55 -2.30 -9.11 8.38
CA ARG A 55 -3.07 -10.25 8.88
C ARG A 55 -3.22 -10.22 10.40
N GLY A 56 -2.13 -9.93 11.11
CA GLY A 56 -2.15 -9.83 12.57
C GLY A 56 -2.98 -8.65 13.08
N ARG A 57 -2.97 -7.52 12.38
CA ARG A 57 -3.82 -6.36 12.68
C ARG A 57 -5.30 -6.71 12.47
N LEU A 58 -5.63 -7.28 11.33
CA LEU A 58 -6.98 -7.68 10.97
C LEU A 58 -7.56 -8.75 11.91
N ALA A 59 -6.74 -9.72 12.32
CA ALA A 59 -7.15 -10.73 13.29
C ALA A 59 -7.49 -10.10 14.66
N ARG A 60 -6.75 -9.08 15.09
CA ARG A 60 -7.05 -8.33 16.33
C ARG A 60 -8.32 -7.49 16.17
N ASP A 61 -8.45 -6.74 15.09
CA ASP A 61 -9.63 -5.93 14.79
C ASP A 61 -10.91 -6.79 14.74
N LEU A 62 -10.81 -7.99 14.14
CA LEU A 62 -11.87 -9.01 14.14
C LEU A 62 -12.19 -9.52 15.56
N HIS A 63 -11.15 -9.91 16.30
CA HIS A 63 -11.33 -10.45 17.65
C HIS A 63 -11.96 -9.41 18.59
N ASP A 64 -11.47 -8.18 18.55
CA ASP A 64 -11.90 -7.12 19.47
C ASP A 64 -13.28 -6.56 19.10
N GLY A 65 -13.53 -6.34 17.81
CA GLY A 65 -14.83 -5.85 17.30
C GLY A 65 -15.92 -6.89 17.42
N LEU A 66 -15.75 -8.06 16.80
CA LEU A 66 -16.77 -9.12 16.80
C LEU A 66 -16.89 -9.82 18.16
N GLY A 67 -15.78 -10.06 18.84
CA GLY A 67 -15.77 -10.72 20.15
C GLY A 67 -16.57 -9.93 21.19
N GLY A 68 -16.39 -8.61 21.21
CA GLY A 68 -17.15 -7.71 22.09
C GLY A 68 -18.65 -7.68 21.78
N LEU A 69 -19.01 -7.52 20.50
CA LEU A 69 -20.41 -7.48 20.05
C LEU A 69 -21.15 -8.81 20.32
N LEU A 70 -20.54 -9.94 19.96
CA LEU A 70 -21.16 -11.26 20.17
C LEU A 70 -21.28 -11.61 21.64
N SER A 71 -20.28 -11.27 22.47
CA SER A 71 -20.32 -11.47 23.92
C SER A 71 -21.40 -10.60 24.57
N GLY A 72 -21.53 -9.34 24.16
CA GLY A 72 -22.58 -8.44 24.61
C GLY A 72 -23.96 -8.94 24.22
N THR A 73 -24.16 -9.40 22.99
CA THR A 73 -25.42 -9.98 22.51
C THR A 73 -25.81 -11.23 23.27
N LYS A 74 -24.84 -12.14 23.51
CA LYS A 74 -25.04 -13.35 24.30
C LYS A 74 -25.48 -13.02 25.74
N LEU A 75 -24.79 -12.07 26.36
CA LEU A 75 -25.11 -11.64 27.73
C LEU A 75 -26.53 -11.03 27.79
N GLN A 76 -26.88 -10.18 26.83
CA GLN A 76 -28.21 -9.57 26.76
C GLN A 76 -29.31 -10.60 26.58
N LEU A 77 -29.12 -11.58 25.69
CA LEU A 77 -30.09 -12.68 25.52
C LEU A 77 -30.24 -13.54 26.78
N SER A 78 -29.15 -13.71 27.56
CA SER A 78 -29.17 -14.51 28.80
C SER A 78 -29.95 -13.84 29.96
N TYR A 79 -30.17 -12.53 29.90
CA TYR A 79 -30.91 -11.78 30.88
C TYR A 79 -32.40 -11.56 30.52
N LEU A 80 -32.88 -12.11 29.41
CA LEU A 80 -34.31 -12.02 29.05
C LEU A 80 -35.15 -12.85 30.02
N ASP A 81 -36.08 -12.19 30.69
CA ASP A 81 -37.07 -12.86 31.57
C ASP A 81 -38.22 -13.46 30.73
N PRO A 82 -38.38 -14.80 30.72
CA PRO A 82 -39.41 -15.45 29.91
C PRO A 82 -40.85 -15.03 30.26
N ASN A 83 -41.03 -14.43 31.42
CA ASN A 83 -42.38 -14.05 31.92
C ASN A 83 -42.78 -12.61 31.55
N LYS A 84 -41.89 -11.85 30.86
CA LYS A 84 -42.12 -10.44 30.49
C LYS A 84 -42.08 -10.24 28.98
N THR A 85 -43.19 -10.43 28.31
CA THR A 85 -43.30 -10.38 26.84
C THR A 85 -42.72 -9.08 26.20
N GLN A 86 -42.98 -7.93 26.82
CA GLN A 86 -42.52 -6.63 26.30
C GLN A 86 -41.00 -6.51 26.42
N THR A 87 -40.41 -6.99 27.51
CA THR A 87 -38.96 -7.01 27.75
C THR A 87 -38.26 -7.99 26.80
N ILE A 88 -38.91 -9.09 26.42
CA ILE A 88 -38.39 -10.05 25.45
C ILE A 88 -38.31 -9.40 24.05
N GLN A 89 -39.38 -8.70 23.62
CA GLN A 89 -39.44 -8.10 22.28
C GLN A 89 -38.38 -6.99 22.09
N GLU A 90 -38.22 -6.14 23.12
CA GLU A 90 -37.19 -5.11 23.13
C GLU A 90 -35.75 -5.72 23.13
N GLY A 91 -35.55 -6.78 23.95
CA GLY A 91 -34.26 -7.48 24.03
C GLY A 91 -33.88 -8.19 22.75
N ILE A 92 -34.83 -8.83 22.06
CA ILE A 92 -34.65 -9.46 20.75
C ILE A 92 -34.30 -8.39 19.70
N SER A 93 -35.06 -7.29 19.64
CA SER A 93 -34.81 -6.21 18.68
C SER A 93 -33.39 -5.61 18.84
N LYS A 94 -32.96 -5.40 20.09
CA LYS A 94 -31.61 -4.90 20.39
C LYS A 94 -30.54 -5.91 20.04
N SER A 95 -30.78 -7.22 20.27
CA SER A 95 -29.83 -8.29 19.90
C SER A 95 -29.70 -8.42 18.39
N ILE A 96 -30.79 -8.26 17.63
CA ILE A 96 -30.74 -8.22 16.16
C ILE A 96 -29.89 -7.05 15.70
N GLY A 97 -30.09 -5.84 16.24
CA GLY A 97 -29.25 -4.68 15.88
C GLY A 97 -27.77 -4.86 16.20
N GLN A 98 -27.43 -5.56 17.28
CA GLN A 98 -26.05 -5.89 17.60
C GLN A 98 -25.45 -6.94 16.63
N ILE A 99 -26.25 -7.92 16.21
CA ILE A 99 -25.84 -8.91 15.19
C ILE A 99 -25.65 -8.23 13.84
N ASP A 100 -26.54 -7.33 13.44
CA ASP A 100 -26.42 -6.56 12.21
C ASP A 100 -25.14 -5.72 12.21
N GLY A 101 -24.82 -5.07 13.33
CA GLY A 101 -23.55 -4.36 13.52
C GLY A 101 -22.33 -5.27 13.42
N ALA A 102 -22.41 -6.48 13.98
CA ALA A 102 -21.34 -7.47 13.88
C ALA A 102 -21.14 -7.99 12.45
N VAL A 103 -22.22 -8.18 11.71
CA VAL A 103 -22.18 -8.58 10.29
C VAL A 103 -21.56 -7.47 9.43
N GLU A 104 -21.92 -6.21 9.69
CA GLU A 104 -21.33 -5.08 8.95
C GLU A 104 -19.84 -4.91 9.25
N GLU A 105 -19.41 -5.09 10.50
CA GLU A 105 -18.01 -5.10 10.89
C GLU A 105 -17.24 -6.25 10.22
N LEU A 106 -17.81 -7.46 10.21
CA LEU A 106 -17.22 -8.62 9.51
C LEU A 106 -17.09 -8.34 8.01
N ARG A 107 -18.10 -7.73 7.40
CA ARG A 107 -18.09 -7.33 5.99
C ARG A 107 -16.98 -6.31 5.73
N ARG A 108 -16.80 -5.32 6.62
CA ARG A 108 -15.73 -4.31 6.56
C ARG A 108 -14.33 -4.94 6.59
N VAL A 109 -14.13 -5.89 7.50
CA VAL A 109 -12.83 -6.57 7.62
C VAL A 109 -12.57 -7.51 6.45
N ALA A 110 -13.57 -8.29 6.02
CA ALA A 110 -13.45 -9.16 4.85
C ALA A 110 -13.10 -8.37 3.58
N HIS A 111 -13.68 -7.19 3.42
CA HIS A 111 -13.41 -6.30 2.29
C HIS A 111 -11.98 -5.70 2.31
N ASN A 112 -11.44 -5.47 3.51
CA ASN A 112 -10.04 -5.07 3.67
C ASN A 112 -9.05 -6.21 3.38
N LEU A 113 -9.47 -7.46 3.54
CA LEU A 113 -8.63 -8.64 3.27
C LEU A 113 -8.50 -8.95 1.78
N MET A 114 -9.58 -8.79 1.02
CA MET A 114 -9.58 -9.11 -0.42
C MET A 114 -10.59 -8.18 -1.12
N PRO A 115 -10.13 -7.22 -1.91
CA PRO A 115 -11.07 -6.35 -2.61
C PRO A 115 -11.73 -7.12 -3.76
N ASP A 116 -12.83 -7.82 -3.47
CA ASP A 116 -13.62 -8.58 -4.45
C ASP A 116 -14.00 -7.72 -5.65
N LEU A 117 -14.28 -6.44 -5.40
CA LEU A 117 -14.59 -5.45 -6.44
C LEU A 117 -13.40 -5.22 -7.38
N LEU A 118 -12.18 -5.17 -6.83
CA LEU A 118 -10.96 -5.02 -7.64
C LEU A 118 -10.78 -6.20 -8.59
N MET A 119 -10.95 -7.41 -8.07
CA MET A 119 -10.77 -8.62 -8.86
C MET A 119 -11.85 -8.79 -9.94
N LYS A 120 -13.06 -8.28 -9.69
CA LYS A 120 -14.23 -8.47 -10.54
C LYS A 120 -14.47 -7.32 -11.51
N TYR A 121 -14.18 -6.10 -11.11
CA TYR A 121 -14.54 -4.89 -11.84
C TYR A 121 -13.35 -3.95 -12.11
N GLY A 122 -12.15 -4.27 -11.60
CA GLY A 122 -10.93 -3.49 -11.80
C GLY A 122 -10.75 -2.34 -10.81
N LEU A 123 -9.63 -1.62 -10.99
CA LEU A 123 -9.12 -0.63 -10.05
C LEU A 123 -10.06 0.57 -9.90
N GLU A 124 -10.61 1.07 -11.01
CA GLU A 124 -11.50 2.24 -11.00
C GLU A 124 -12.70 2.06 -10.08
N VAL A 125 -13.48 0.97 -10.31
CA VAL A 125 -14.68 0.68 -9.50
C VAL A 125 -14.32 0.44 -8.04
N ALA A 126 -13.21 -0.25 -7.79
CA ALA A 126 -12.76 -0.53 -6.42
C ALA A 126 -12.39 0.75 -5.65
N ILE A 127 -11.72 1.72 -6.32
CA ILE A 127 -11.34 3.00 -5.70
C ILE A 127 -12.57 3.88 -5.47
N GLN A 128 -13.47 3.97 -6.44
CA GLN A 128 -14.71 4.75 -6.30
C GLN A 128 -15.55 4.27 -5.12
N GLU A 129 -15.71 2.97 -4.98
CA GLU A 129 -16.43 2.37 -3.85
C GLU A 129 -15.70 2.60 -2.52
N PHE A 130 -14.37 2.46 -2.50
CA PHE A 130 -13.56 2.76 -1.32
C PHE A 130 -13.70 4.23 -0.90
N ALA A 131 -13.58 5.17 -1.83
CA ALA A 131 -13.74 6.60 -1.59
C ALA A 131 -15.12 6.93 -1.04
N SER A 132 -16.18 6.38 -1.64
CA SER A 132 -17.56 6.56 -1.20
C SER A 132 -17.79 6.11 0.25
N ARG A 133 -17.18 4.98 0.65
CA ARG A 133 -17.29 4.44 2.02
C ARG A 133 -16.50 5.23 3.06
N MET A 134 -15.34 5.77 2.65
CA MET A 134 -14.49 6.54 3.57
C MET A 134 -14.96 7.98 3.71
N SER A 135 -15.75 8.48 2.77
CA SER A 135 -16.40 9.80 2.87
C SER A 135 -17.45 9.81 3.98
N ASN A 136 -17.53 10.93 4.68
CA ASN A 136 -18.48 11.16 5.76
C ASN A 136 -18.87 12.65 5.84
N ALA A 137 -19.56 13.08 6.88
CA ALA A 137 -20.03 14.46 7.02
C ALA A 137 -18.90 15.50 7.15
N THR A 138 -17.69 15.09 7.52
CA THR A 138 -16.53 15.98 7.75
C THR A 138 -15.40 15.79 6.74
N LEU A 139 -15.39 14.69 5.98
CA LEU A 139 -14.37 14.36 4.99
C LEU A 139 -15.03 13.94 3.68
N ASN A 140 -14.69 14.60 2.59
CA ASN A 140 -15.14 14.26 1.24
C ASN A 140 -13.96 13.70 0.43
N ILE A 141 -14.16 12.59 -0.28
CA ILE A 141 -13.12 11.96 -1.11
C ILE A 141 -13.60 11.94 -2.55
N HIS A 142 -12.93 12.70 -3.39
CA HIS A 142 -13.17 12.74 -4.83
C HIS A 142 -12.24 11.81 -5.59
N THR A 143 -12.76 11.18 -6.63
CA THR A 143 -11.97 10.30 -7.50
C THR A 143 -12.10 10.74 -8.95
N GLU A 144 -10.98 10.83 -9.65
CA GLU A 144 -10.92 11.23 -11.03
C GLU A 144 -10.06 10.25 -11.85
N PHE A 145 -10.60 9.77 -12.97
CA PHE A 145 -9.91 8.86 -13.88
C PHE A 145 -9.82 9.49 -15.27
N ILE A 146 -8.59 9.76 -15.73
CA ILE A 146 -8.32 10.44 -17.00
C ILE A 146 -7.63 9.47 -17.95
N LYS A 147 -8.29 9.13 -19.05
CA LYS A 147 -7.76 8.20 -20.07
C LYS A 147 -7.29 6.84 -19.50
N TYR A 148 -7.80 6.45 -18.35
CA TYR A 148 -7.45 5.19 -17.71
C TYR A 148 -8.10 4.03 -18.46
N SER A 149 -7.28 3.10 -18.98
CA SER A 149 -7.74 2.00 -19.84
C SER A 149 -7.84 0.65 -19.12
N ASN A 150 -7.55 0.61 -17.82
CA ASN A 150 -7.47 -0.62 -17.03
C ASN A 150 -6.44 -1.64 -17.59
N SER A 151 -5.41 -1.16 -18.25
CA SER A 151 -4.42 -1.96 -19.01
C SER A 151 -3.38 -2.65 -18.12
N ILE A 152 -3.27 -2.26 -16.85
CA ILE A 152 -2.30 -2.83 -15.91
C ILE A 152 -2.74 -4.20 -15.38
N SER A 153 -1.76 -5.10 -15.11
CA SER A 153 -2.03 -6.42 -14.58
C SER A 153 -2.72 -6.37 -13.22
N GLN A 154 -3.50 -7.40 -12.90
CA GLN A 154 -4.22 -7.49 -11.61
C GLN A 154 -3.30 -7.35 -10.39
N ASP A 155 -2.08 -7.90 -10.44
CA ASP A 155 -1.10 -7.76 -9.35
C ASP A 155 -0.69 -6.30 -9.15
N LYS A 156 -0.46 -5.55 -10.24
CA LYS A 156 -0.16 -4.11 -10.18
C LYS A 156 -1.37 -3.32 -9.66
N GLN A 157 -2.59 -3.66 -10.11
CA GLN A 157 -3.81 -3.03 -9.61
C GLN A 157 -3.99 -3.23 -8.10
N LEU A 158 -3.71 -4.44 -7.59
CA LEU A 158 -3.79 -4.74 -6.16
C LEU A 158 -2.79 -3.91 -5.35
N LEU A 159 -1.55 -3.79 -5.82
CA LEU A 159 -0.53 -2.97 -5.17
C LEU A 159 -0.91 -1.50 -5.15
N LEU A 160 -1.42 -0.96 -6.27
CA LEU A 160 -1.91 0.42 -6.36
C LEU A 160 -3.08 0.67 -5.41
N TYR A 161 -4.04 -0.24 -5.37
CA TYR A 161 -5.16 -0.17 -4.45
C TYR A 161 -4.70 -0.10 -2.99
N ARG A 162 -3.71 -0.93 -2.61
CA ARG A 162 -3.11 -0.91 -1.26
C ARG A 162 -2.34 0.37 -0.96
N ILE A 163 -1.65 0.93 -1.94
CA ILE A 163 -0.98 2.23 -1.80
C ILE A 163 -2.03 3.31 -1.52
N ILE A 164 -3.09 3.37 -2.33
CA ILE A 164 -4.16 4.36 -2.17
C ILE A 164 -4.84 4.23 -0.79
N GLN A 165 -5.15 3.00 -0.37
CA GLN A 165 -5.71 2.76 0.97
C GLN A 165 -4.81 3.30 2.08
N GLU A 166 -3.51 3.06 2.00
CA GLU A 166 -2.54 3.53 3.00
C GLU A 166 -2.43 5.06 2.99
N LEU A 167 -2.39 5.68 1.81
CA LEU A 167 -2.35 7.13 1.66
C LEU A 167 -3.59 7.79 2.28
N VAL A 168 -4.79 7.33 1.91
CA VAL A 168 -6.05 7.84 2.47
C VAL A 168 -6.14 7.63 3.98
N ASN A 169 -5.73 6.46 4.48
CA ASN A 169 -5.70 6.20 5.92
C ASN A 169 -4.73 7.12 6.66
N ASN A 170 -3.60 7.48 6.04
CA ASN A 170 -2.66 8.44 6.63
C ASN A 170 -3.27 9.83 6.74
N VAL A 171 -3.99 10.28 5.72
CA VAL A 171 -4.73 11.55 5.75
C VAL A 171 -5.77 11.54 6.88
N ILE A 172 -6.61 10.50 6.94
CA ILE A 172 -7.67 10.39 7.97
C ILE A 172 -7.08 10.40 9.39
N LYS A 173 -5.94 9.74 9.61
CA LYS A 173 -5.33 9.65 10.94
C LYS A 173 -4.53 10.88 11.35
N HIS A 174 -3.97 11.60 10.37
CA HIS A 174 -2.90 12.54 10.66
C HIS A 174 -3.11 13.95 10.11
N ALA A 175 -3.95 14.14 9.09
CA ALA A 175 -4.00 15.42 8.38
C ALA A 175 -5.08 16.39 8.88
N ASP A 176 -6.16 15.89 9.52
CA ASP A 176 -7.36 16.68 9.85
C ASP A 176 -7.95 17.39 8.61
N ALA A 177 -7.90 16.70 7.47
CA ALA A 177 -8.37 17.18 6.18
C ALA A 177 -9.88 17.16 6.07
N SER A 178 -10.45 18.04 5.26
CA SER A 178 -11.87 18.05 4.88
C SER A 178 -12.10 17.49 3.47
N GLU A 179 -11.07 17.45 2.64
CA GLU A 179 -11.13 16.97 1.27
C GLU A 179 -9.90 16.11 0.92
N ILE A 180 -10.15 15.03 0.16
CA ILE A 180 -9.10 14.23 -0.49
C ILE A 180 -9.44 14.09 -1.96
N ILE A 181 -8.47 14.31 -2.83
CA ILE A 181 -8.59 14.08 -4.27
C ILE A 181 -7.66 12.92 -4.65
N ILE A 182 -8.25 11.89 -5.28
CA ILE A 182 -7.51 10.76 -5.85
C ILE A 182 -7.63 10.84 -7.36
N GLN A 183 -6.55 11.16 -8.03
CA GLN A 183 -6.53 11.26 -9.49
C GLN A 183 -5.65 10.16 -10.08
N ILE A 184 -6.17 9.46 -11.08
CA ILE A 184 -5.43 8.46 -11.86
C ILE A 184 -5.51 8.85 -13.33
N SER A 185 -4.35 8.99 -13.97
CA SER A 185 -4.26 9.25 -15.39
C SER A 185 -3.28 8.29 -16.06
N GLU A 186 -3.56 7.97 -17.33
CA GLU A 186 -2.70 7.12 -18.15
C GLU A 186 -2.22 7.93 -19.35
N GLU A 187 -0.89 8.06 -19.50
CA GLU A 187 -0.26 8.78 -20.59
C GLU A 187 1.07 8.13 -20.98
N GLU A 188 1.32 7.90 -22.27
CA GLU A 188 2.58 7.39 -22.84
C GLU A 188 3.15 6.12 -22.12
N ASN A 189 2.29 5.14 -21.79
CA ASN A 189 2.66 3.94 -21.03
C ASN A 189 3.09 4.19 -19.57
N VAL A 190 2.74 5.33 -19.01
CA VAL A 190 2.93 5.65 -17.60
C VAL A 190 1.57 5.88 -16.97
N LEU A 191 1.35 5.25 -15.84
CA LEU A 191 0.22 5.53 -14.96
C LEU A 191 0.68 6.56 -13.92
N ASN A 192 0.01 7.70 -13.88
CA ASN A 192 0.19 8.72 -12.88
C ASN A 192 -0.94 8.59 -11.85
N LEU A 193 -0.58 8.48 -10.59
CA LEU A 193 -1.50 8.51 -9.47
C LEU A 193 -1.14 9.70 -8.58
N THR A 194 -2.10 10.56 -8.31
CA THR A 194 -1.98 11.67 -7.34
C THR A 194 -3.00 11.48 -6.24
N VAL A 195 -2.56 11.62 -4.99
CA VAL A 195 -3.43 11.71 -3.81
C VAL A 195 -3.09 13.02 -3.11
N GLU A 196 -4.09 13.89 -3.00
CA GLU A 196 -3.96 15.24 -2.47
C GLU A 196 -4.96 15.47 -1.34
N ASP A 197 -4.55 16.13 -0.27
CA ASP A 197 -5.38 16.53 0.85
C ASP A 197 -5.20 18.01 1.20
N ASP A 198 -6.25 18.63 1.74
CA ASP A 198 -6.29 20.01 2.23
C ASP A 198 -5.97 20.11 3.72
N GLY A 199 -5.32 19.11 4.31
CA GLY A 199 -5.08 19.02 5.74
C GLY A 199 -3.95 19.92 6.26
N LYS A 200 -3.49 19.64 7.48
CA LYS A 200 -2.47 20.44 8.14
C LYS A 200 -1.06 20.34 7.54
N GLY A 201 -0.83 19.42 6.61
CA GLY A 201 0.49 19.18 6.03
C GLY A 201 1.58 18.92 7.06
N PHE A 202 2.82 18.91 6.61
CA PHE A 202 4.01 18.75 7.46
C PHE A 202 5.25 19.35 6.79
N ASP A 203 6.26 19.67 7.59
CA ASP A 203 7.56 20.10 7.09
C ASP A 203 8.35 18.87 6.61
N HIS A 204 8.40 18.70 5.29
CA HIS A 204 9.10 17.59 4.65
C HIS A 204 10.61 17.57 4.96
N ALA A 205 11.24 18.73 5.15
CA ALA A 205 12.67 18.85 5.45
C ALA A 205 13.02 18.44 6.90
N ALA A 206 12.06 18.57 7.82
CA ALA A 206 12.24 18.25 9.23
C ALA A 206 11.96 16.76 9.55
N LEU A 207 11.27 16.03 8.68
CA LEU A 207 10.84 14.66 8.89
C LEU A 207 11.73 13.68 8.09
N ASP A 208 12.39 12.77 8.80
CA ASP A 208 13.02 11.59 8.16
C ASP A 208 11.92 10.59 7.78
N MET A 209 11.37 10.74 6.57
CA MET A 209 10.27 9.93 6.04
C MET A 209 10.54 8.42 6.09
N ARG A 210 11.84 8.03 6.08
CA ARG A 210 12.25 6.61 6.18
C ARG A 210 11.98 6.01 7.55
N LYS A 211 11.79 6.83 8.57
CA LYS A 211 11.47 6.40 9.93
C LYS A 211 9.98 6.26 10.20
N ILE A 212 9.14 6.73 9.27
CA ILE A 212 7.69 6.61 9.38
C ILE A 212 7.29 5.29 8.71
N ALA A 213 6.89 4.30 9.49
CA ALA A 213 6.62 2.92 9.04
C ALA A 213 5.64 2.85 7.83
N GLY A 214 4.62 3.69 7.79
CA GLY A 214 3.65 3.76 6.68
C GLY A 214 4.28 4.15 5.35
N PHE A 215 5.15 5.16 5.34
CA PHE A 215 5.82 5.63 4.12
C PHE A 215 6.84 4.63 3.58
N HIS A 216 7.55 3.93 4.44
CA HIS A 216 8.48 2.89 4.02
C HIS A 216 7.76 1.76 3.25
N ASN A 217 6.58 1.37 3.71
CA ASN A 217 5.76 0.36 3.03
C ASN A 217 5.29 0.84 1.65
N ILE A 218 4.89 2.11 1.54
CA ILE A 218 4.49 2.73 0.27
C ILE A 218 5.69 2.77 -0.69
N GLU A 219 6.84 3.28 -0.24
CA GLU A 219 8.06 3.37 -1.03
C GLU A 219 8.49 2.00 -1.57
N SER A 220 8.47 0.96 -0.73
CA SER A 220 8.80 -0.41 -1.14
C SER A 220 7.87 -0.94 -2.23
N ARG A 221 6.57 -0.67 -2.13
CA ARG A 221 5.58 -1.06 -3.15
C ARG A 221 5.77 -0.29 -4.46
N VAL A 222 6.07 1.02 -4.37
CA VAL A 222 6.36 1.85 -5.55
C VAL A 222 7.62 1.35 -6.27
N GLN A 223 8.68 1.02 -5.53
CA GLN A 223 9.89 0.44 -6.09
C GLN A 223 9.64 -0.93 -6.75
N PHE A 224 8.81 -1.78 -6.14
CA PHE A 224 8.40 -3.05 -6.76
C PHE A 224 7.68 -2.83 -8.09
N LEU A 225 6.85 -1.80 -8.19
CA LEU A 225 6.18 -1.38 -9.42
C LEU A 225 7.13 -0.68 -10.41
N LYS A 226 8.42 -0.54 -10.06
CA LYS A 226 9.45 0.23 -10.81
C LYS A 226 9.03 1.69 -11.04
N GLY A 227 8.23 2.22 -10.13
CA GLY A 227 7.73 3.59 -10.16
C GLY A 227 8.63 4.56 -9.42
N THR A 228 8.26 5.82 -9.49
CA THR A 228 8.82 6.92 -8.71
C THR A 228 7.75 7.53 -7.83
N MET A 229 8.14 8.12 -6.70
CA MET A 229 7.26 8.82 -5.79
C MET A 229 7.83 10.21 -5.48
N ASN A 230 6.97 11.21 -5.57
CA ASN A 230 7.24 12.57 -5.16
C ASN A 230 6.24 12.98 -4.07
N ILE A 231 6.70 13.71 -3.05
CA ILE A 231 5.87 14.17 -1.94
C ILE A 231 6.07 15.67 -1.80
N ILE A 232 4.98 16.42 -1.86
CA ILE A 232 4.94 17.85 -1.68
C ILE A 232 4.01 18.11 -0.50
N SER A 233 4.52 18.70 0.57
CA SER A 233 3.71 19.05 1.74
C SER A 233 4.13 20.39 2.30
N GLU A 234 3.14 21.20 2.68
CA GLU A 234 3.33 22.51 3.27
C GLU A 234 2.41 22.64 4.49
N LEU A 235 2.95 23.20 5.58
CA LEU A 235 2.22 23.37 6.83
C LEU A 235 0.97 24.24 6.64
N ASN A 236 -0.18 23.73 7.10
CA ASN A 236 -1.51 24.33 7.00
C ASN A 236 -2.02 24.55 5.56
N VAL A 237 -1.43 23.89 4.58
CA VAL A 237 -1.88 23.91 3.17
C VAL A 237 -2.37 22.54 2.77
N GLY A 238 -1.63 21.45 3.13
CA GLY A 238 -1.97 20.08 2.83
C GLY A 238 -0.79 19.27 2.33
N THR A 239 -1.09 18.11 1.76
CA THR A 239 -0.08 17.20 1.20
C THR A 239 -0.53 16.68 -0.17
N SER A 240 0.38 16.67 -1.13
CA SER A 240 0.22 16.01 -2.43
C SER A 240 1.29 14.92 -2.59
N ILE A 241 0.85 13.71 -2.92
CA ILE A 241 1.72 12.56 -3.19
C ILE A 241 1.47 12.09 -4.61
N GLU A 242 2.51 12.15 -5.42
CA GLU A 242 2.49 11.81 -6.83
C GLU A 242 3.30 10.54 -7.09
N LEU A 243 2.72 9.58 -7.77
CA LEU A 243 3.37 8.35 -8.20
C LEU A 243 3.36 8.25 -9.72
N GLN A 244 4.49 7.83 -10.30
CA GLN A 244 4.59 7.51 -11.71
C GLN A 244 5.01 6.05 -11.86
N ILE A 245 4.18 5.25 -12.52
CA ILE A 245 4.35 3.80 -12.58
C ILE A 245 4.34 3.34 -14.04
N PRO A 246 5.40 2.69 -14.53
CA PRO A 246 5.42 2.12 -15.86
C PRO A 246 4.34 1.04 -16.00
N ILE A 247 3.59 1.08 -17.10
CA ILE A 247 2.53 0.10 -17.37
C ILE A 247 3.11 -1.26 -17.76
N HIS A 248 4.28 -1.28 -18.43
CA HIS A 248 4.97 -2.49 -18.91
C HIS A 248 6.19 -2.87 -18.08
#